data_7fb58e3999714ce9948c36e9343b2b23
#
_entry.id   7fb58e3999714ce9948c36e9343b2b23
#
_cell.length_a   1.000
_cell.length_b   1.000
_cell.length_c   1.000
_cell.angle_alpha   90.00
_cell.angle_beta   90.00
_cell.angle_gamma   90.00
#
_symmetry.space_group_name_H-M   'P 1'
#
loop_
_entity.id
_entity.type
_entity.pdbx_description
1 polymer ?
#
loop_
_entity_poly.entity_id
_entity_poly.type
_entity_poly.pdbx_seq_one_letter_code
_entity_poly.pdbx_strand_id
1 'polypeptide(L)'
;MRKKASPKRPKQKRLSPNDRRKEFVAKATEFFSEEGFGGGTRDLARRLGVTQPLLYRYFPSKDDLIKEVYRTVYLEPFDTGWEKLLTDRSRPIRDRLQDFYEAYTKVIFTRKWLRIYLYSGLKGLDINRWYVGVVRDKILSRIIRECRHEAGLPVHSKPTASELELAWVFHSGIFYYGVRKYIYESPVLEDKEKMISNALDAFLAGFERVFGTELPVGHAPMKAVG
;
A
#
# COMPACT_ATOMS: atom_id res chain seq x y z
N MET A 1 36.20 52.34 -17.26
CA MET A 1 35.66 50.97 -17.33
C MET A 1 34.94 50.60 -16.04
N ARG A 2 33.61 50.60 -16.02
CA ARG A 2 32.80 50.21 -14.83
C ARG A 2 32.64 48.70 -14.77
N LYS A 3 33.17 48.03 -13.71
CA LYS A 3 32.94 46.61 -13.44
C LYS A 3 31.45 46.38 -13.15
N LYS A 4 30.77 45.60 -13.99
CA LYS A 4 29.39 45.10 -13.75
C LYS A 4 29.43 44.15 -12.56
N ALA A 5 28.70 44.49 -11.51
CA ALA A 5 28.48 43.58 -10.36
C ALA A 5 27.66 42.38 -10.79
N SER A 6 28.15 41.15 -10.54
CA SER A 6 27.40 39.91 -10.78
C SER A 6 26.20 39.84 -9.86
N PRO A 7 25.04 39.34 -10.34
CA PRO A 7 23.84 39.22 -9.50
C PRO A 7 24.08 38.20 -8.38
N LYS A 8 23.85 38.64 -7.13
CA LYS A 8 23.89 37.75 -5.96
C LYS A 8 22.80 36.67 -6.09
N ARG A 9 23.25 35.39 -6.12
CA ARG A 9 22.30 34.24 -6.02
C ARG A 9 21.38 34.44 -4.80
N PRO A 10 20.05 34.22 -4.95
CA PRO A 10 19.13 34.31 -3.83
C PRO A 10 19.56 33.34 -2.73
N LYS A 11 19.66 33.80 -1.49
CA LYS A 11 19.96 32.95 -0.33
C LYS A 11 18.83 31.97 -0.15
N GLN A 12 19.08 30.70 -0.45
CA GLN A 12 18.15 29.61 -0.20
C GLN A 12 17.80 29.61 1.30
N LYS A 13 16.50 29.75 1.61
CA LYS A 13 15.98 29.79 2.98
C LYS A 13 16.41 28.51 3.69
N ARG A 14 17.08 28.63 4.82
CA ARG A 14 17.59 27.48 5.57
C ARG A 14 16.38 26.69 6.10
N LEU A 15 16.22 25.44 5.66
CA LEU A 15 15.15 24.56 6.12
C LEU A 15 15.27 24.32 7.64
N SER A 16 14.14 24.19 8.32
CA SER A 16 14.14 23.71 9.71
C SER A 16 14.74 22.30 9.80
N PRO A 17 15.26 21.87 10.96
CA PRO A 17 15.76 20.50 11.14
C PRO A 17 14.70 19.44 10.78
N ASN A 18 13.44 19.69 11.10
CA ASN A 18 12.33 18.78 10.80
C ASN A 18 12.04 18.72 9.28
N ASP A 19 12.01 19.86 8.61
CA ASP A 19 11.80 19.90 7.15
C ASP A 19 12.97 19.24 6.42
N ARG A 20 14.20 19.43 6.92
CA ARG A 20 15.38 18.76 6.38
C ARG A 20 15.29 17.23 6.55
N ARG A 21 14.81 16.74 7.70
CA ARG A 21 14.59 15.33 7.94
C ARG A 21 13.59 14.76 6.93
N LYS A 22 12.44 15.43 6.72
CA LYS A 22 11.42 15.06 5.74
C LYS A 22 11.99 15.03 4.31
N GLU A 23 12.80 16.03 3.93
CA GLU A 23 13.47 16.07 2.64
C GLU A 23 14.37 14.84 2.44
N PHE A 24 15.13 14.47 3.48
CA PHE A 24 15.99 13.28 3.41
C PHE A 24 15.20 12.00 3.24
N VAL A 25 14.11 11.84 3.98
CA VAL A 25 13.22 10.67 3.83
C VAL A 25 12.63 10.60 2.42
N ALA A 26 12.13 11.72 1.88
CA ALA A 26 11.56 11.76 0.54
C ALA A 26 12.58 11.33 -0.53
N LYS A 27 13.79 11.90 -0.49
CA LYS A 27 14.86 11.56 -1.43
C LYS A 27 15.37 10.12 -1.25
N ALA A 28 15.46 9.65 0.01
CA ALA A 28 15.82 8.26 0.30
C ALA A 28 14.77 7.29 -0.23
N THR A 29 13.49 7.64 -0.15
CA THR A 29 12.39 6.88 -0.73
C THR A 29 12.56 6.75 -2.26
N GLU A 30 12.92 7.83 -2.94
CA GLU A 30 13.23 7.80 -4.37
C GLU A 30 14.43 6.90 -4.67
N PHE A 31 15.53 7.10 -3.96
CA PHE A 31 16.74 6.29 -4.11
C PHE A 31 16.46 4.81 -3.92
N PHE A 32 15.79 4.42 -2.84
CA PHE A 32 15.47 3.02 -2.58
C PHE A 32 14.46 2.43 -3.58
N SER A 33 13.58 3.24 -4.14
CA SER A 33 12.69 2.79 -5.20
C SER A 33 13.40 2.54 -6.53
N GLU A 34 14.50 3.23 -6.80
CA GLU A 34 15.29 3.10 -8.03
C GLU A 34 16.36 2.02 -7.91
N GLU A 35 17.16 2.06 -6.83
CA GLU A 35 18.38 1.26 -6.65
C GLU A 35 18.19 0.06 -5.71
N GLY A 36 17.04 0.01 -5.01
CA GLY A 36 16.83 -0.95 -3.93
C GLY A 36 17.66 -0.64 -2.69
N PHE A 37 17.70 -1.58 -1.76
CA PHE A 37 18.35 -1.40 -0.45
C PHE A 37 19.83 -1.84 -0.43
N GLY A 38 20.37 -2.28 -1.58
CA GLY A 38 21.78 -2.70 -1.70
C GLY A 38 22.79 -1.56 -1.72
N GLY A 39 22.36 -0.36 -2.13
CA GLY A 39 23.23 0.83 -2.26
C GLY A 39 23.87 1.27 -0.94
N GLY A 40 25.10 1.74 -1.03
CA GLY A 40 25.86 2.24 0.13
C GLY A 40 25.33 3.57 0.64
N THR A 41 25.53 3.87 1.94
CA THR A 41 25.17 5.17 2.53
C THR A 41 25.95 6.34 1.93
N ARG A 42 27.10 6.08 1.30
CA ARG A 42 27.86 7.10 0.52
C ARG A 42 27.12 7.52 -0.73
N ASP A 43 26.56 6.55 -1.48
CA ASP A 43 25.82 6.82 -2.71
C ASP A 43 24.52 7.54 -2.38
N LEU A 44 23.85 7.11 -1.33
CA LEU A 44 22.69 7.80 -0.79
C LEU A 44 23.02 9.25 -0.40
N ALA A 45 24.06 9.49 0.37
CA ALA A 45 24.47 10.85 0.77
C ALA A 45 24.79 11.72 -0.46
N ARG A 46 25.48 11.16 -1.47
CA ARG A 46 25.73 11.83 -2.75
C ARG A 46 24.44 12.21 -3.46
N ARG A 47 23.48 11.29 -3.55
CA ARG A 47 22.17 11.53 -4.16
C ARG A 47 21.38 12.61 -3.40
N LEU A 48 21.49 12.63 -2.08
CA LEU A 48 20.88 13.65 -1.21
C LEU A 48 21.57 15.03 -1.34
N GLY A 49 22.74 15.10 -1.94
CA GLY A 49 23.54 16.32 -2.03
C GLY A 49 24.14 16.75 -0.69
N VAL A 50 24.45 15.79 0.19
CA VAL A 50 25.00 16.02 1.53
C VAL A 50 26.21 15.15 1.83
N THR A 51 26.93 15.46 2.91
CA THR A 51 27.99 14.60 3.42
C THR A 51 27.40 13.43 4.22
N GLN A 52 28.08 12.29 4.20
CA GLN A 52 27.66 11.12 4.99
C GLN A 52 27.56 11.43 6.50
N PRO A 53 28.48 12.17 7.15
CA PRO A 53 28.33 12.59 8.54
C PRO A 53 27.07 13.43 8.79
N LEU A 54 26.66 14.28 7.85
CA LEU A 54 25.42 15.05 8.00
C LEU A 54 24.19 14.14 7.94
N LEU A 55 24.16 13.13 7.07
CA LEU A 55 23.10 12.14 7.03
C LEU A 55 22.98 11.40 8.36
N TYR A 56 24.10 10.94 8.94
CA TYR A 56 24.12 10.23 10.21
C TYR A 56 23.70 11.08 11.43
N ARG A 57 23.79 12.40 11.34
CA ARG A 57 23.21 13.29 12.38
C ARG A 57 21.70 13.21 12.47
N TYR A 58 21.01 12.91 11.35
CA TYR A 58 19.55 12.78 11.28
C TYR A 58 19.08 11.34 11.45
N PHE A 59 19.86 10.37 11.00
CA PHE A 59 19.57 8.94 11.03
C PHE A 59 20.82 8.20 11.46
N PRO A 60 20.92 7.79 12.73
CA PRO A 60 22.13 7.19 13.31
C PRO A 60 22.63 5.94 12.55
N SER A 61 21.72 5.25 11.87
CA SER A 61 22.04 4.10 11.03
C SER A 61 21.26 4.14 9.71
N LYS A 62 21.64 3.30 8.74
CA LYS A 62 20.88 3.07 7.53
C LYS A 62 19.51 2.45 7.85
N ASP A 63 19.44 1.59 8.86
CA ASP A 63 18.21 0.94 9.28
C ASP A 63 17.22 1.94 9.87
N ASP A 64 17.68 2.97 10.60
CA ASP A 64 16.80 4.03 11.09
C ASP A 64 16.19 4.85 9.96
N LEU A 65 16.96 5.11 8.91
CA LEU A 65 16.43 5.75 7.71
C LEU A 65 15.42 4.84 6.98
N ILE A 66 15.72 3.55 6.86
CA ILE A 66 14.81 2.57 6.25
C ILE A 66 13.51 2.48 7.04
N LYS A 67 13.55 2.46 8.37
CA LYS A 67 12.35 2.49 9.23
C LYS A 67 11.51 3.74 9.00
N GLU A 68 12.15 4.88 8.83
CA GLU A 68 11.45 6.14 8.57
C GLU A 68 10.82 6.18 7.17
N VAL A 69 11.50 5.65 6.16
CA VAL A 69 10.93 5.45 4.81
C VAL A 69 9.73 4.52 4.89
N TYR A 70 9.83 3.41 5.64
CA TYR A 70 8.70 2.50 5.86
C TYR A 70 7.50 3.21 6.49
N ARG A 71 7.74 3.96 7.57
CA ARG A 71 6.68 4.72 8.24
C ARG A 71 5.96 5.65 7.27
N THR A 72 6.73 6.39 6.48
CA THR A 72 6.19 7.39 5.54
C THR A 72 5.48 6.76 4.35
N VAL A 73 5.98 5.64 3.81
CA VAL A 73 5.42 5.01 2.60
C VAL A 73 4.26 4.08 2.91
N TYR A 74 4.29 3.39 4.05
CA TYR A 74 3.34 2.31 4.35
C TYR A 74 2.40 2.61 5.53
N LEU A 75 2.87 3.29 6.59
CA LEU A 75 2.03 3.51 7.77
C LEU A 75 1.27 4.84 7.73
N GLU A 76 1.92 5.93 7.31
CA GLU A 76 1.25 7.25 7.24
C GLU A 76 0.08 7.28 6.24
N PRO A 77 0.19 6.63 5.04
CA PRO A 77 -0.93 6.57 4.12
C PRO A 77 -2.03 5.60 4.56
N PHE A 78 -1.81 4.81 5.63
CA PHE A 78 -2.83 3.92 6.15
C PHE A 78 -3.96 4.74 6.77
N ASP A 79 -4.96 5.03 5.97
CA ASP A 79 -6.03 5.94 6.32
C ASP A 79 -7.02 5.30 7.30
N THR A 80 -7.32 6.00 8.41
CA THR A 80 -8.38 5.62 9.34
C THR A 80 -9.77 5.62 8.70
N GLY A 81 -9.95 6.34 7.59
CA GLY A 81 -11.16 6.32 6.77
C GLY A 81 -11.47 4.95 6.17
N TRP A 82 -10.45 4.14 5.89
CA TRP A 82 -10.63 2.78 5.36
C TRP A 82 -11.40 1.86 6.31
N GLU A 83 -11.19 1.98 7.62
CA GLU A 83 -11.94 1.21 8.60
C GLU A 83 -13.43 1.58 8.56
N LYS A 84 -13.75 2.87 8.40
CA LYS A 84 -15.13 3.34 8.27
C LYS A 84 -15.82 2.78 7.03
N LEU A 85 -15.11 2.75 5.88
CA LEU A 85 -15.64 2.15 4.65
C LEU A 85 -15.99 0.67 4.87
N LEU A 86 -15.12 -0.10 5.50
CA LEU A 86 -15.34 -1.52 5.75
C LEU A 86 -16.47 -1.78 6.75
N THR A 87 -16.67 -0.90 7.74
CA THR A 87 -17.59 -1.13 8.86
C THR A 87 -18.94 -0.45 8.75
N ASP A 88 -19.22 0.27 7.67
CA ASP A 88 -20.52 0.91 7.41
C ASP A 88 -21.57 -0.13 7.01
N ARG A 89 -22.15 -0.78 8.02
CA ARG A 89 -23.14 -1.85 7.85
C ARG A 89 -24.52 -1.36 7.36
N SER A 90 -24.68 -0.06 7.11
CA SER A 90 -25.85 0.47 6.41
C SER A 90 -25.84 0.16 4.91
N ARG A 91 -24.71 -0.33 4.39
CA ARG A 91 -24.49 -0.64 2.97
C ARG A 91 -24.10 -2.12 2.77
N PRO A 92 -24.45 -2.71 1.61
CA PRO A 92 -24.03 -4.07 1.28
C PRO A 92 -22.50 -4.26 1.38
N ILE A 93 -22.07 -5.44 1.84
CA ILE A 93 -20.64 -5.77 1.99
C ILE A 93 -19.85 -5.56 0.69
N ARG A 94 -20.46 -5.92 -0.44
CA ARG A 94 -19.86 -5.78 -1.77
C ARG A 94 -19.47 -4.34 -2.09
N ASP A 95 -20.38 -3.39 -1.84
CA ASP A 95 -20.16 -1.96 -2.13
C ASP A 95 -19.08 -1.37 -1.19
N ARG A 96 -19.12 -1.78 0.08
CA ARG A 96 -18.11 -1.38 1.07
C ARG A 96 -16.71 -1.84 0.68
N LEU A 97 -16.59 -3.08 0.21
CA LEU A 97 -15.31 -3.63 -0.26
C LEU A 97 -14.86 -2.99 -1.55
N GLN A 98 -15.75 -2.67 -2.48
CA GLN A 98 -15.44 -1.94 -3.71
C GLN A 98 -14.79 -0.59 -3.37
N ASP A 99 -15.47 0.24 -2.58
CA ASP A 99 -14.97 1.56 -2.18
C ASP A 99 -13.63 1.47 -1.43
N PHE A 100 -13.52 0.49 -0.53
CA PHE A 100 -12.27 0.26 0.19
C PHE A 100 -11.11 -0.07 -0.76
N TYR A 101 -11.28 -1.03 -1.68
CA TYR A 101 -10.20 -1.42 -2.58
C TYR A 101 -9.88 -0.35 -3.61
N GLU A 102 -10.85 0.46 -4.03
CA GLU A 102 -10.60 1.63 -4.86
C GLU A 102 -9.73 2.68 -4.14
N ALA A 103 -10.04 2.96 -2.88
CA ALA A 103 -9.24 3.87 -2.05
C ALA A 103 -7.86 3.30 -1.73
N TYR A 104 -7.79 2.03 -1.34
CA TYR A 104 -6.55 1.33 -1.02
C TYR A 104 -5.59 1.26 -2.21
N THR A 105 -6.10 0.89 -3.39
CA THR A 105 -5.29 0.80 -4.60
C THR A 105 -4.77 2.15 -5.10
N LYS A 106 -5.43 3.27 -4.80
CA LYS A 106 -4.88 4.61 -5.07
C LYS A 106 -3.55 4.85 -4.37
N VAL A 107 -3.38 4.26 -3.19
CA VAL A 107 -2.15 4.39 -2.40
C VAL A 107 -1.06 3.43 -2.86
N ILE A 108 -1.40 2.14 -3.00
CA ILE A 108 -0.39 1.10 -3.26
C ILE A 108 0.01 0.97 -4.74
N PHE A 109 -0.84 1.40 -5.68
CA PHE A 109 -0.58 1.26 -7.11
C PHE A 109 0.26 2.40 -7.66
N THR A 110 1.41 2.60 -7.07
CA THR A 110 2.47 3.46 -7.61
C THR A 110 3.74 2.64 -7.84
N ARG A 111 4.46 2.95 -8.93
CA ARG A 111 5.74 2.29 -9.23
C ARG A 111 6.70 2.37 -8.03
N LYS A 112 6.76 3.51 -7.37
CA LYS A 112 7.62 3.75 -6.19
C LYS A 112 7.25 2.81 -5.04
N TRP A 113 5.99 2.74 -4.67
CA TRP A 113 5.48 1.91 -3.58
C TRP A 113 5.79 0.43 -3.83
N LEU A 114 5.41 -0.06 -5.02
CA LEU A 114 5.60 -1.47 -5.42
C LEU A 114 7.07 -1.87 -5.46
N ARG A 115 7.96 -1.02 -6.00
CA ARG A 115 9.39 -1.31 -6.07
C ARG A 115 10.03 -1.40 -4.69
N ILE A 116 9.72 -0.46 -3.79
CA ILE A 116 10.21 -0.51 -2.40
C ILE A 116 9.75 -1.80 -1.73
N TYR A 117 8.48 -2.18 -1.90
CA TYR A 117 7.92 -3.41 -1.33
C TYR A 117 8.64 -4.66 -1.85
N LEU A 118 8.82 -4.79 -3.16
CA LEU A 118 9.48 -5.93 -3.77
C LEU A 118 10.97 -5.99 -3.40
N TYR A 119 11.69 -4.88 -3.49
CA TYR A 119 13.11 -4.81 -3.11
C TYR A 119 13.36 -5.15 -1.64
N SER A 120 12.49 -4.68 -0.74
CA SER A 120 12.62 -4.98 0.68
C SER A 120 12.40 -6.47 0.97
N GLY A 121 11.45 -7.11 0.28
CA GLY A 121 11.19 -8.55 0.38
C GLY A 121 12.39 -9.38 -0.09
N LEU A 122 12.94 -9.04 -1.26
CA LEU A 122 14.12 -9.72 -1.82
C LEU A 122 15.37 -9.56 -0.94
N LYS A 123 15.46 -8.48 -0.16
CA LYS A 123 16.56 -8.25 0.81
C LYS A 123 16.30 -8.86 2.18
N GLY A 124 15.14 -9.47 2.40
CA GLY A 124 14.78 -10.04 3.70
C GLY A 124 14.62 -9.01 4.81
N LEU A 125 14.28 -7.76 4.47
CA LEU A 125 14.04 -6.72 5.46
C LEU A 125 12.73 -6.97 6.21
N ASP A 126 12.70 -6.62 7.49
CA ASP A 126 11.51 -6.78 8.34
C ASP A 126 10.30 -5.95 7.89
N ILE A 127 10.50 -4.97 7.03
CA ILE A 127 9.47 -4.12 6.43
C ILE A 127 8.28 -4.94 5.90
N ASN A 128 8.57 -5.96 5.07
CA ASN A 128 7.54 -6.79 4.46
C ASN A 128 6.77 -7.60 5.52
N ARG A 129 7.48 -8.17 6.49
CA ARG A 129 6.89 -8.94 7.57
C ARG A 129 5.93 -8.08 8.40
N TRP A 130 6.33 -6.85 8.71
CA TRP A 130 5.48 -5.89 9.44
C TRP A 130 4.27 -5.48 8.61
N TYR A 131 4.47 -5.14 7.33
CA TYR A 131 3.37 -4.72 6.47
C TYR A 131 2.37 -5.86 6.21
N VAL A 132 2.83 -7.08 5.95
CA VAL A 132 2.00 -8.28 5.83
C VAL A 132 1.20 -8.51 7.11
N GLY A 133 1.80 -8.30 8.29
CA GLY A 133 1.09 -8.32 9.57
C GLY A 133 -0.02 -7.27 9.65
N VAL A 134 0.26 -6.04 9.24
CA VAL A 134 -0.75 -4.95 9.20
C VAL A 134 -1.89 -5.29 8.25
N VAL A 135 -1.60 -5.78 7.05
CA VAL A 135 -2.64 -6.21 6.09
C VAL A 135 -3.50 -7.32 6.68
N ARG A 136 -2.87 -8.37 7.24
CA ARG A 136 -3.61 -9.47 7.90
C ARG A 136 -4.54 -8.97 9.00
N ASP A 137 -4.01 -8.16 9.92
CA ASP A 137 -4.71 -7.82 11.16
C ASP A 137 -5.73 -6.68 10.97
N LYS A 138 -5.40 -5.69 10.12
CA LYS A 138 -6.23 -4.49 9.94
C LYS A 138 -7.16 -4.55 8.74
N ILE A 139 -6.80 -5.32 7.71
CA ILE A 139 -7.60 -5.42 6.48
C ILE A 139 -8.30 -6.78 6.43
N LEU A 140 -7.55 -7.88 6.24
CA LEU A 140 -8.14 -9.18 5.93
C LEU A 140 -9.00 -9.71 7.09
N SER A 141 -8.52 -9.62 8.32
CA SER A 141 -9.31 -10.01 9.50
C SER A 141 -10.59 -9.18 9.64
N ARG A 142 -10.57 -7.93 9.24
CA ARG A 142 -11.76 -7.08 9.23
C ARG A 142 -12.72 -7.51 8.12
N ILE A 143 -12.25 -7.70 6.91
CA ILE A 143 -13.04 -8.19 5.77
C ILE A 143 -13.77 -9.48 6.15
N ILE A 144 -13.06 -10.45 6.71
CA ILE A 144 -13.66 -11.74 7.14
C ILE A 144 -14.77 -11.52 8.19
N ARG A 145 -14.54 -10.65 9.18
CA ARG A 145 -15.58 -10.32 10.18
C ARG A 145 -16.83 -9.72 9.54
N GLU A 146 -16.65 -8.83 8.57
CA GLU A 146 -17.79 -8.20 7.89
C GLU A 146 -18.50 -9.18 6.96
N CYS A 147 -17.79 -10.09 6.29
CA CYS A 147 -18.40 -11.19 5.54
C CYS A 147 -19.20 -12.13 6.46
N ARG A 148 -18.65 -12.49 7.62
CA ARG A 148 -19.37 -13.29 8.62
C ARG A 148 -20.63 -12.57 9.14
N HIS A 149 -20.51 -11.26 9.40
CA HIS A 149 -21.67 -10.48 9.83
C HIS A 149 -22.80 -10.50 8.80
N GLU A 150 -22.46 -10.27 7.54
CA GLU A 150 -23.42 -10.30 6.43
C GLU A 150 -24.09 -11.67 6.32
N ALA A 151 -23.34 -12.74 6.58
CA ALA A 151 -23.79 -14.12 6.54
C ALA A 151 -24.49 -14.60 7.83
N GLY A 152 -24.68 -13.74 8.83
CA GLY A 152 -25.25 -14.13 10.12
C GLY A 152 -24.37 -15.07 10.97
N LEU A 153 -23.07 -15.14 10.69
CA LEU A 153 -22.12 -16.00 11.41
C LEU A 153 -21.51 -15.29 12.64
N PRO A 154 -20.95 -16.03 13.61
CA PRO A 154 -20.28 -15.45 14.76
C PRO A 154 -19.08 -14.56 14.38
N VAL A 155 -19.11 -13.29 14.75
CA VAL A 155 -18.09 -12.29 14.41
C VAL A 155 -16.98 -12.13 15.47
N HIS A 156 -17.18 -12.69 16.67
CA HIS A 156 -16.26 -12.51 17.81
C HIS A 156 -15.08 -13.48 17.80
N SER A 157 -15.19 -14.61 17.10
CA SER A 157 -14.11 -15.56 16.98
C SER A 157 -13.04 -15.06 16.02
N LYS A 158 -11.78 -15.41 16.27
CA LYS A 158 -10.68 -15.13 15.34
C LYS A 158 -10.97 -15.79 13.98
N PRO A 159 -10.59 -15.16 12.86
CA PRO A 159 -10.63 -15.83 11.57
C PRO A 159 -9.84 -17.15 11.60
N THR A 160 -10.38 -18.16 10.94
CA THR A 160 -9.67 -19.43 10.74
C THR A 160 -8.54 -19.26 9.73
N ALA A 161 -7.58 -20.20 9.71
CA ALA A 161 -6.52 -20.20 8.71
C ALA A 161 -7.07 -20.26 7.28
N SER A 162 -8.15 -21.05 7.06
CA SER A 162 -8.79 -21.20 5.74
C SER A 162 -9.45 -19.91 5.26
N GLU A 163 -10.14 -19.19 6.14
CA GLU A 163 -10.73 -17.88 5.81
C GLU A 163 -9.65 -16.84 5.50
N LEU A 164 -8.59 -16.81 6.30
CA LEU A 164 -7.47 -15.91 6.05
C LEU A 164 -6.81 -16.21 4.70
N GLU A 165 -6.63 -17.49 4.36
CA GLU A 165 -5.99 -17.84 3.10
C GLU A 165 -6.86 -17.48 1.90
N LEU A 166 -8.18 -17.69 1.99
CA LEU A 166 -9.11 -17.23 0.94
C LEU A 166 -9.03 -15.71 0.76
N ALA A 167 -9.00 -14.95 1.86
CA ALA A 167 -8.86 -13.50 1.80
C ALA A 167 -7.49 -13.07 1.24
N TRP A 168 -6.40 -13.82 1.52
CA TRP A 168 -5.08 -13.61 0.92
C TRP A 168 -5.09 -13.86 -0.58
N VAL A 169 -5.71 -14.94 -1.07
CA VAL A 169 -5.82 -15.23 -2.50
C VAL A 169 -6.49 -14.06 -3.23
N PHE A 170 -7.58 -13.56 -2.70
CA PHE A 170 -8.28 -12.39 -3.24
C PHE A 170 -7.40 -11.14 -3.23
N HIS A 171 -6.86 -10.77 -2.08
CA HIS A 171 -6.01 -9.58 -1.91
C HIS A 171 -4.77 -9.62 -2.80
N SER A 172 -4.12 -10.79 -2.88
CA SER A 172 -2.94 -11.02 -3.70
C SER A 172 -3.24 -10.90 -5.19
N GLY A 173 -4.41 -11.30 -5.64
CA GLY A 173 -4.86 -11.12 -7.02
C GLY A 173 -4.92 -9.64 -7.42
N ILE A 174 -5.51 -8.80 -6.55
CA ILE A 174 -5.54 -7.35 -6.74
C ILE A 174 -4.11 -6.78 -6.71
N PHE A 175 -3.29 -7.16 -5.73
CA PHE A 175 -1.90 -6.71 -5.64
C PHE A 175 -1.10 -7.07 -6.90
N TYR A 176 -1.22 -8.30 -7.40
CA TYR A 176 -0.49 -8.78 -8.57
C TYR A 176 -0.94 -8.07 -9.86
N TYR A 177 -2.20 -7.63 -9.95
CA TYR A 177 -2.60 -6.74 -11.04
C TYR A 177 -1.74 -5.47 -11.06
N GLY A 178 -1.50 -4.85 -9.89
CA GLY A 178 -0.61 -3.69 -9.79
C GLY A 178 0.83 -4.00 -10.19
N VAL A 179 1.35 -5.17 -9.79
CA VAL A 179 2.70 -5.62 -10.19
C VAL A 179 2.80 -5.77 -11.71
N ARG A 180 1.83 -6.42 -12.35
CA ARG A 180 1.80 -6.56 -13.82
C ARG A 180 1.75 -5.21 -14.51
N LYS A 181 0.90 -4.30 -14.06
CA LYS A 181 0.73 -2.98 -14.68
C LYS A 181 1.94 -2.07 -14.50
N TYR A 182 2.45 -1.93 -13.27
CA TYR A 182 3.41 -0.88 -12.91
C TYR A 182 4.86 -1.34 -12.82
N ILE A 183 5.11 -2.65 -12.73
CA ILE A 183 6.47 -3.21 -12.66
C ILE A 183 6.84 -3.93 -13.94
N TYR A 184 5.97 -4.82 -14.42
CA TYR A 184 6.22 -5.61 -15.63
C TYR A 184 5.76 -4.89 -16.91
N GLU A 185 4.98 -3.81 -16.76
CA GLU A 185 4.42 -3.06 -17.89
C GLU A 185 3.68 -3.98 -18.89
N SER A 186 3.06 -5.02 -18.35
CA SER A 186 2.31 -6.02 -19.10
C SER A 186 0.90 -5.53 -19.40
N PRO A 187 0.27 -5.96 -20.49
CA PRO A 187 -1.13 -5.68 -20.75
C PRO A 187 -2.02 -6.17 -19.60
N VAL A 188 -2.93 -5.32 -19.16
CA VAL A 188 -3.93 -5.61 -18.12
C VAL A 188 -5.27 -5.00 -18.54
N LEU A 189 -6.36 -5.38 -17.87
CA LEU A 189 -7.62 -4.65 -18.01
C LEU A 189 -7.44 -3.20 -17.55
N GLU A 190 -7.63 -2.23 -18.45
CA GLU A 190 -7.39 -0.80 -18.15
C GLU A 190 -8.38 -0.25 -17.13
N ASP A 191 -9.61 -0.71 -17.16
CA ASP A 191 -10.63 -0.39 -16.16
C ASP A 191 -10.32 -1.11 -14.83
N LYS A 192 -9.63 -0.38 -13.96
CA LYS A 192 -9.23 -0.87 -12.64
C LYS A 192 -10.44 -1.14 -11.73
N GLU A 193 -11.47 -0.32 -11.82
CA GLU A 193 -12.70 -0.45 -11.02
C GLU A 193 -13.43 -1.73 -11.41
N LYS A 194 -13.52 -2.02 -12.70
CA LYS A 194 -14.05 -3.29 -13.22
C LYS A 194 -13.21 -4.50 -12.79
N MET A 195 -11.89 -4.37 -12.78
CA MET A 195 -11.02 -5.44 -12.28
C MET A 195 -11.30 -5.74 -10.81
N ILE A 196 -11.40 -4.71 -9.96
CA ILE A 196 -11.73 -4.86 -8.54
C ILE A 196 -13.11 -5.50 -8.39
N SER A 197 -14.11 -5.02 -9.12
CA SER A 197 -15.48 -5.57 -9.14
C SER A 197 -15.50 -7.06 -9.44
N ASN A 198 -14.84 -7.48 -10.51
CA ASN A 198 -14.77 -8.90 -10.90
C ASN A 198 -14.07 -9.76 -9.83
N ALA A 199 -12.99 -9.25 -9.24
CA ALA A 199 -12.27 -9.96 -8.17
C ALA A 199 -13.13 -10.09 -6.89
N LEU A 200 -13.93 -9.07 -6.56
CA LEU A 200 -14.86 -9.11 -5.44
C LEU A 200 -15.98 -10.13 -5.65
N ASP A 201 -16.58 -10.15 -6.83
CA ASP A 201 -17.64 -11.10 -7.16
C ASP A 201 -17.14 -12.55 -7.03
N ALA A 202 -15.93 -12.83 -7.53
CA ALA A 202 -15.30 -14.13 -7.39
C ALA A 202 -14.98 -14.48 -5.92
N PHE A 203 -14.51 -13.52 -5.13
CA PHE A 203 -14.18 -13.70 -3.71
C PHE A 203 -15.45 -13.98 -2.88
N LEU A 204 -16.51 -13.20 -3.06
CA LEU A 204 -17.74 -13.33 -2.29
C LEU A 204 -18.46 -14.67 -2.61
N ALA A 205 -18.53 -15.04 -3.89
CA ALA A 205 -19.05 -16.35 -4.31
C ALA A 205 -18.21 -17.51 -3.74
N GLY A 206 -16.88 -17.36 -3.71
CA GLY A 206 -15.96 -18.33 -3.11
C GLY A 206 -16.15 -18.45 -1.60
N PHE A 207 -16.33 -17.33 -0.90
CA PHE A 207 -16.57 -17.30 0.54
C PHE A 207 -17.87 -18.04 0.90
N GLU A 208 -18.94 -17.76 0.20
CA GLU A 208 -20.24 -18.44 0.34
C GLU A 208 -20.09 -19.96 0.16
N ARG A 209 -19.45 -20.38 -0.93
CA ARG A 209 -19.26 -21.81 -1.24
C ARG A 209 -18.40 -22.54 -0.20
N VAL A 210 -17.33 -21.90 0.28
CA VAL A 210 -16.38 -22.55 1.21
C VAL A 210 -16.93 -22.59 2.63
N PHE A 211 -17.70 -21.58 3.05
CA PHE A 211 -18.20 -21.48 4.43
C PHE A 211 -19.69 -21.76 4.57
N GLY A 212 -20.35 -22.17 3.48
CA GLY A 212 -21.74 -22.64 3.50
C GLY A 212 -22.76 -21.55 3.82
N THR A 213 -22.48 -20.30 3.45
CA THR A 213 -23.30 -19.14 3.78
C THR A 213 -23.78 -18.44 2.51
N GLU A 214 -25.07 -18.25 2.37
CA GLU A 214 -25.62 -17.35 1.35
C GLU A 214 -25.34 -15.92 1.76
N LEU A 215 -24.26 -15.33 1.23
CA LEU A 215 -24.11 -13.89 1.29
C LEU A 215 -25.17 -13.28 0.37
N PRO A 216 -25.97 -12.28 0.82
CA PRO A 216 -26.91 -11.61 -0.05
C PRO A 216 -26.15 -10.94 -1.19
N VAL A 217 -26.09 -11.64 -2.32
CA VAL A 217 -25.56 -11.10 -3.56
C VAL A 217 -26.64 -10.16 -4.08
N GLY A 218 -26.39 -8.87 -4.01
CA GLY A 218 -27.25 -7.86 -4.62
C GLY A 218 -27.24 -7.97 -6.14
N HIS A 219 -27.76 -9.08 -6.67
CA HIS A 219 -27.96 -9.25 -8.10
C HIS A 219 -29.42 -8.98 -8.46
N ALA A 220 -29.60 -7.91 -9.23
CA ALA A 220 -30.71 -7.91 -10.17
C ALA A 220 -30.54 -9.14 -11.10
N PRO A 221 -31.59 -9.97 -11.33
CA PRO A 221 -31.47 -11.13 -12.19
C PRO A 221 -31.00 -10.65 -13.58
N MET A 222 -29.92 -11.23 -14.09
CA MET A 222 -29.55 -11.10 -15.49
C MET A 222 -30.76 -11.58 -16.31
N LYS A 223 -31.43 -10.64 -16.98
CA LYS A 223 -32.44 -11.01 -17.98
C LYS A 223 -31.74 -11.89 -19.00
N ALA A 224 -32.20 -13.13 -19.12
CA ALA A 224 -31.82 -14.03 -20.18
C ALA A 224 -32.08 -13.29 -21.50
N VAL A 225 -31.04 -13.10 -22.28
CA VAL A 225 -31.16 -12.63 -23.67
C VAL A 225 -31.61 -13.83 -24.44
N GLY A 226 -32.90 -13.80 -24.87
CA GLY A 226 -33.47 -14.74 -25.83
C GLY A 226 -32.92 -14.48 -27.24
#